data_17382763e3ba136c74764f4b3bb29f4b
#
_entry.id   17382763e3ba136c74764f4b3bb29f4b
#
_cell.length_a   1.000
_cell.length_b   1.000
_cell.length_c   1.000
_cell.angle_alpha   90.00
_cell.angle_beta   90.00
_cell.angle_gamma   90.00
#
_symmetry.space_group_name_H-M   'P 1'
#
loop_
_entity.id
_entity.type
_entity.pdbx_description
1 polymer ?
#
loop_
_entity_poly.entity_id
_entity_poly.type
_entity_poly.pdbx_seq_one_letter_code
_entity_poly.pdbx_strand_id
1 'polypeptide(L)'
;AGSDSYIAFSPIKGEENVLYVSLADFHQIWRVDVSKITPEDKDTYNGESYAGKAIYEGVMNGKGWEDGLLKNAKFRHPRQICFTDDGKMYIADSGNSCIRVIDTTMPKERAAVTTPIGLPGAEGYKDGGPEIAKFHFPCGVAVNSDGTIVYVADTQNKVIRKLSIE
;
A
#
# COMPACT_ATOMS: atom_id res chain seq x y z
N ALA A 1 21.43 4.88 1.80
CA ALA A 1 20.10 4.91 2.41
C ALA A 1 19.40 3.65 1.94
N GLY A 2 19.02 2.76 2.87
CA GLY A 2 18.30 1.55 2.52
C GLY A 2 16.88 1.92 2.07
N SER A 3 16.47 1.41 0.94
CA SER A 3 15.08 1.51 0.49
C SER A 3 14.23 0.63 1.43
N ASP A 4 13.27 1.24 2.11
CA ASP A 4 12.31 0.49 2.92
C ASP A 4 11.36 -0.25 1.97
N SER A 5 11.35 -1.57 2.08
CA SER A 5 10.43 -2.44 1.34
C SER A 5 9.70 -3.33 2.33
N TYR A 6 8.42 -3.52 2.12
CA TYR A 6 7.57 -4.37 2.94
C TYR A 6 6.87 -5.39 2.05
N ILE A 7 6.67 -6.59 2.58
CA ILE A 7 6.07 -7.70 1.84
C ILE A 7 4.89 -8.29 2.61
N ALA A 8 3.90 -8.77 1.87
CA ALA A 8 2.81 -9.60 2.40
C ALA A 8 2.37 -10.62 1.36
N PHE A 9 1.99 -11.80 1.82
CA PHE A 9 1.37 -12.81 0.95
C PHE A 9 -0.05 -12.40 0.56
N SER A 10 -0.46 -12.77 -0.65
CA SER A 10 -1.85 -12.70 -1.04
C SER A 10 -2.70 -13.64 -0.17
N PRO A 11 -3.85 -13.20 0.35
CA PRO A 11 -4.79 -14.06 1.05
C PRO A 11 -5.71 -14.83 0.09
N ILE A 12 -5.62 -14.58 -1.21
CA ILE A 12 -6.54 -15.12 -2.21
C ILE A 12 -6.21 -16.59 -2.48
N LYS A 13 -7.23 -17.44 -2.40
CA LYS A 13 -7.12 -18.85 -2.74
C LYS A 13 -6.66 -19.02 -4.19
N GLY A 14 -5.61 -19.81 -4.40
CA GLY A 14 -4.96 -20.00 -5.69
C GLY A 14 -3.79 -19.02 -5.94
N GLU A 15 -3.52 -18.11 -5.00
CA GLU A 15 -2.38 -17.19 -5.01
C GLU A 15 -1.41 -17.45 -3.84
N GLU A 16 -1.29 -18.70 -3.38
CA GLU A 16 -0.46 -19.06 -2.21
C GLU A 16 1.03 -18.71 -2.39
N ASN A 17 1.45 -18.54 -3.63
CA ASN A 17 2.83 -18.16 -4.00
C ASN A 17 2.95 -16.71 -4.48
N VAL A 18 1.92 -15.89 -4.27
CA VAL A 18 1.95 -14.48 -4.68
C VAL A 18 2.28 -13.59 -3.50
N LEU A 19 3.30 -12.77 -3.69
CA LEU A 19 3.66 -11.68 -2.78
C LEU A 19 3.29 -10.33 -3.39
N TYR A 20 2.87 -9.42 -2.54
CA TYR A 20 2.85 -8.00 -2.84
C TYR A 20 3.98 -7.30 -2.08
N VAL A 21 4.65 -6.39 -2.74
CA VAL A 21 5.83 -5.69 -2.24
C VAL A 21 5.61 -4.20 -2.39
N SER A 22 5.69 -3.45 -1.30
CA SER A 22 5.76 -2.00 -1.38
C SER A 22 7.21 -1.57 -1.55
N LEU A 23 7.47 -0.74 -2.53
CA LEU A 23 8.78 -0.16 -2.82
C LEU A 23 8.72 1.34 -2.53
N ALA A 24 9.12 1.73 -1.31
CA ALA A 24 8.92 3.09 -0.82
C ALA A 24 9.62 4.14 -1.70
N ASP A 25 10.86 3.91 -2.10
CA ASP A 25 11.65 4.86 -2.91
C ASP A 25 11.21 4.90 -4.38
N PHE A 26 10.54 3.84 -4.85
CA PHE A 26 9.97 3.78 -6.20
C PHE A 26 8.52 4.25 -6.25
N HIS A 27 7.89 4.46 -5.08
CA HIS A 27 6.50 4.92 -4.99
C HIS A 27 5.51 3.97 -5.67
N GLN A 28 5.76 2.66 -5.56
CA GLN A 28 5.01 1.61 -6.25
C GLN A 28 4.71 0.42 -5.34
N ILE A 29 3.69 -0.33 -5.74
CA ILE A 29 3.39 -1.69 -5.25
C ILE A 29 3.67 -2.67 -6.38
N TRP A 30 4.43 -3.70 -6.09
CA TRP A 30 4.75 -4.77 -7.03
C TRP A 30 4.06 -6.06 -6.63
N ARG A 31 3.79 -6.92 -7.63
CA ARG A 31 3.27 -8.26 -7.46
C ARG A 31 4.30 -9.25 -7.96
N VAL A 32 4.62 -10.25 -7.14
CA VAL A 32 5.66 -11.25 -7.42
C VAL A 32 5.08 -12.65 -7.22
N ASP A 33 5.16 -13.50 -8.23
CA ASP A 33 4.86 -14.91 -8.13
C ASP A 33 6.15 -15.67 -7.79
N VAL A 34 6.32 -16.01 -6.51
CA VAL A 34 7.56 -16.65 -6.03
C VAL A 34 7.73 -18.09 -6.51
N SER A 35 6.68 -18.74 -7.04
CA SER A 35 6.82 -20.07 -7.65
C SER A 35 7.63 -20.06 -8.94
N LYS A 36 7.81 -18.90 -9.54
CA LYS A 36 8.58 -18.69 -10.78
C LYS A 36 10.01 -18.22 -10.53
N ILE A 37 10.40 -18.06 -9.26
CA ILE A 37 11.77 -17.68 -8.90
C ILE A 37 12.61 -18.94 -8.79
N THR A 38 13.70 -19.01 -9.55
CA THR A 38 14.66 -20.11 -9.48
C THR A 38 15.94 -19.67 -8.74
N PRO A 39 16.75 -20.61 -8.19
CA PRO A 39 18.02 -20.28 -7.54
C PRO A 39 19.02 -19.57 -8.46
N GLU A 40 18.85 -19.68 -9.77
CA GLU A 40 19.67 -19.06 -10.80
C GLU A 40 19.27 -17.59 -11.05
N ASP A 41 18.05 -17.19 -10.66
CA ASP A 41 17.50 -15.81 -10.83
C ASP A 41 18.06 -14.82 -9.81
N LYS A 42 19.38 -14.91 -9.50
CA LYS A 42 20.00 -14.14 -8.40
C LYS A 42 19.86 -12.63 -8.51
N ASP A 43 19.58 -12.11 -9.70
CA ASP A 43 19.58 -10.68 -10.00
C ASP A 43 18.29 -10.18 -10.68
N THR A 44 17.30 -11.06 -10.91
CA THR A 44 16.05 -10.69 -11.57
C THR A 44 14.86 -10.93 -10.64
N TYR A 45 14.25 -9.87 -10.19
CA TYR A 45 12.94 -9.95 -9.56
C TYR A 45 11.91 -10.20 -10.65
N ASN A 46 11.38 -11.43 -10.75
CA ASN A 46 10.27 -11.77 -11.66
C ASN A 46 8.94 -11.18 -11.16
N GLY A 47 8.98 -9.91 -10.78
CA GLY A 47 7.84 -9.13 -10.34
C GLY A 47 7.36 -8.16 -11.41
N GLU A 48 6.10 -7.83 -11.35
CA GLU A 48 5.51 -6.78 -12.18
C GLU A 48 5.03 -5.61 -11.31
N SER A 49 5.12 -4.39 -11.84
CA SER A 49 4.47 -3.25 -11.23
C SER A 49 2.95 -3.50 -11.19
N TYR A 50 2.41 -3.57 -9.99
CA TYR A 50 0.99 -3.81 -9.75
C TYR A 50 0.22 -2.49 -9.67
N ALA A 51 0.67 -1.56 -8.85
CA ALA A 51 0.04 -0.26 -8.68
C ALA A 51 1.10 0.84 -8.51
N GLY A 52 0.76 2.04 -8.95
CA GLY A 52 1.63 3.19 -8.96
C GLY A 52 2.15 3.51 -10.35
N LYS A 53 2.17 4.81 -10.66
CA LYS A 53 2.61 5.28 -11.97
C LYS A 53 4.06 4.87 -12.23
N ALA A 54 4.31 4.20 -13.34
CA ALA A 54 5.63 3.73 -13.70
C ALA A 54 6.63 4.88 -13.88
N ILE A 55 7.86 4.65 -13.43
CA ILE A 55 8.98 5.55 -13.68
C ILE A 55 9.59 5.12 -15.02
N TYR A 56 9.47 5.97 -16.02
CA TYR A 56 10.15 5.76 -17.30
C TYR A 56 11.28 6.76 -17.44
N GLU A 57 12.45 6.27 -17.89
CA GLU A 57 13.62 7.07 -18.33
C GLU A 57 14.12 8.13 -17.32
N GLY A 58 14.18 7.77 -16.04
CA GLY A 58 14.76 8.66 -15.02
C GLY A 58 13.88 9.84 -14.60
N VAL A 59 12.66 9.94 -15.12
CA VAL A 59 11.71 10.96 -14.70
C VAL A 59 10.93 10.44 -13.50
N MET A 60 11.22 10.97 -12.30
CA MET A 60 10.57 10.62 -11.02
C MET A 60 9.12 11.14 -10.93
N ASN A 61 8.31 10.91 -11.95
CA ASN A 61 6.92 11.40 -12.03
C ASN A 61 5.88 10.49 -11.34
N GLY A 62 6.32 9.39 -10.72
CA GLY A 62 5.44 8.47 -10.00
C GLY A 62 5.01 8.95 -8.62
N LYS A 63 5.81 9.85 -8.02
CA LYS A 63 5.59 10.37 -6.66
C LYS A 63 4.41 11.33 -6.59
N GLY A 64 3.55 11.13 -5.61
CA GLY A 64 2.43 12.05 -5.36
C GLY A 64 1.25 11.35 -4.73
N TRP A 65 0.11 11.99 -4.80
CA TRP A 65 -1.18 11.40 -4.44
C TRP A 65 -2.12 11.50 -5.63
N GLU A 66 -2.65 10.37 -6.05
CA GLU A 66 -3.71 10.27 -7.05
C GLU A 66 -4.44 8.93 -6.85
N ASP A 67 -5.76 8.98 -6.68
CA ASP A 67 -6.62 7.80 -6.68
C ASP A 67 -7.01 7.40 -8.11
N GLY A 68 -7.54 6.21 -8.29
CA GLY A 68 -8.02 5.71 -9.57
C GLY A 68 -7.33 4.42 -10.00
N LEU A 69 -7.38 4.12 -11.29
CA LEU A 69 -6.84 2.86 -11.82
C LEU A 69 -5.38 2.64 -11.42
N LEU A 70 -5.02 1.38 -11.16
CA LEU A 70 -3.72 0.99 -10.61
C LEU A 70 -2.54 1.65 -11.32
N LYS A 71 -2.55 1.68 -12.66
CA LYS A 71 -1.46 2.25 -13.47
C LYS A 71 -1.34 3.77 -13.43
N ASN A 72 -2.41 4.46 -13.01
CA ASN A 72 -2.47 5.92 -12.96
C ASN A 72 -2.29 6.45 -11.54
N ALA A 73 -2.59 5.63 -10.55
CA ALA A 73 -2.49 6.00 -9.14
C ALA A 73 -1.07 6.44 -8.79
N LYS A 74 -0.96 7.34 -7.82
CA LYS A 74 0.33 7.78 -7.28
C LYS A 74 0.39 7.55 -5.79
N PHE A 75 1.56 7.14 -5.35
CA PHE A 75 1.93 6.98 -3.94
C PHE A 75 3.11 7.89 -3.59
N ARG A 76 3.34 8.05 -2.29
CA ARG A 76 4.51 8.75 -1.78
C ARG A 76 5.10 7.99 -0.60
N HIS A 77 6.19 7.26 -0.84
CA HIS A 77 6.83 6.38 0.14
C HIS A 77 5.85 5.38 0.77
N PRO A 78 5.16 4.53 -0.02
CA PRO A 78 4.29 3.48 0.52
C PRO A 78 5.13 2.50 1.33
N ARG A 79 4.67 2.16 2.53
CA ARG A 79 5.36 1.28 3.48
C ARG A 79 4.54 0.03 3.73
N GLN A 80 4.21 -0.26 4.98
CA GLN A 80 3.55 -1.51 5.33
C GLN A 80 2.26 -1.74 4.55
N ILE A 81 2.08 -2.99 4.12
CA ILE A 81 0.88 -3.52 3.50
C ILE A 81 0.32 -4.65 4.34
N CYS A 82 -1.00 -4.75 4.40
CA CYS A 82 -1.70 -5.88 5.02
C CYS A 82 -3.00 -6.13 4.27
N PHE A 83 -3.65 -7.25 4.58
CA PHE A 83 -4.85 -7.69 3.88
C PHE A 83 -5.99 -8.03 4.85
N THR A 84 -7.22 -7.85 4.40
CA THR A 84 -8.39 -8.56 4.91
C THR A 84 -8.47 -9.96 4.30
N ASP A 85 -9.25 -10.84 4.89
CA ASP A 85 -9.43 -12.21 4.36
C ASP A 85 -10.11 -12.24 2.98
N ASP A 86 -10.92 -11.22 2.67
CA ASP A 86 -11.59 -11.06 1.38
C ASP A 86 -10.72 -10.37 0.29
N GLY A 87 -9.44 -10.12 0.59
CA GLY A 87 -8.47 -9.65 -0.40
C GLY A 87 -8.38 -8.14 -0.59
N LYS A 88 -8.87 -7.34 0.35
CA LYS A 88 -8.60 -5.90 0.33
C LYS A 88 -7.22 -5.62 0.91
N MET A 89 -6.37 -5.00 0.12
CA MET A 89 -5.03 -4.57 0.50
C MET A 89 -5.08 -3.16 1.09
N TYR A 90 -4.59 -3.02 2.31
CA TYR A 90 -4.39 -1.74 2.99
C TYR A 90 -2.92 -1.36 2.93
N ILE A 91 -2.63 -0.10 2.60
CA ILE A 91 -1.28 0.41 2.36
C ILE A 91 -1.07 1.67 3.17
N ALA A 92 -0.05 1.70 4.02
CA ALA A 92 0.39 2.93 4.69
C ALA A 92 1.16 3.79 3.67
N ASP A 93 0.50 4.80 3.12
CA ASP A 93 1.09 5.74 2.16
C ASP A 93 1.73 6.90 2.93
N SER A 94 2.89 6.60 3.51
CA SER A 94 3.51 7.37 4.58
C SER A 94 3.76 8.83 4.21
N GLY A 95 4.29 9.08 3.02
CA GLY A 95 4.58 10.44 2.56
C GLY A 95 3.34 11.25 2.19
N ASN A 96 2.19 10.59 2.02
CA ASN A 96 0.88 11.24 1.83
C ASN A 96 0.06 11.30 3.12
N SER A 97 0.57 10.77 4.23
CA SER A 97 -0.08 10.77 5.55
C SER A 97 -1.49 10.18 5.56
N CYS A 98 -1.71 9.10 4.79
CA CYS A 98 -3.00 8.43 4.67
C CYS A 98 -2.84 6.91 4.49
N ILE A 99 -3.97 6.20 4.54
CA ILE A 99 -4.04 4.77 4.23
C ILE A 99 -4.80 4.60 2.92
N ARG A 100 -4.19 3.88 1.98
CA ARG A 100 -4.78 3.56 0.68
C ARG A 100 -5.31 2.13 0.69
N VAL A 101 -6.34 1.87 -0.12
CA VAL A 101 -6.95 0.54 -0.25
C VAL A 101 -7.10 0.15 -1.71
N ILE A 102 -6.82 -1.13 -1.98
CA ILE A 102 -7.02 -1.78 -3.28
C ILE A 102 -7.78 -3.09 -3.04
N ASP A 103 -8.87 -3.32 -3.79
CA ASP A 103 -9.50 -4.63 -3.87
C ASP A 103 -8.73 -5.50 -4.88
N THR A 104 -7.91 -6.44 -4.39
CA THR A 104 -7.06 -7.28 -5.24
C THR A 104 -7.82 -8.42 -5.92
N THR A 105 -9.10 -8.64 -5.57
CA THR A 105 -9.98 -9.61 -6.26
C THR A 105 -10.50 -9.08 -7.59
N MET A 106 -10.44 -7.78 -7.79
CA MET A 106 -10.84 -7.15 -9.05
C MET A 106 -9.79 -7.40 -10.15
N PRO A 107 -10.22 -7.61 -11.40
CA PRO A 107 -9.29 -7.64 -12.53
C PRO A 107 -8.40 -6.39 -12.56
N LYS A 108 -7.11 -6.57 -12.85
CA LYS A 108 -6.08 -5.51 -12.80
C LYS A 108 -6.48 -4.25 -13.59
N GLU A 109 -7.20 -4.43 -14.70
CA GLU A 109 -7.64 -3.33 -15.58
C GLU A 109 -8.76 -2.49 -14.99
N ARG A 110 -9.47 -3.02 -13.99
CA ARG A 110 -10.62 -2.37 -13.32
C ARG A 110 -10.35 -2.05 -11.86
N ALA A 111 -9.35 -2.68 -11.27
CA ALA A 111 -8.95 -2.39 -9.89
C ALA A 111 -8.47 -0.94 -9.77
N ALA A 112 -8.81 -0.33 -8.64
CA ALA A 112 -8.47 1.06 -8.37
C ALA A 112 -7.90 1.21 -6.96
N VAL A 113 -7.04 2.21 -6.80
CA VAL A 113 -6.56 2.71 -5.52
C VAL A 113 -7.55 3.74 -5.00
N THR A 114 -7.95 3.62 -3.75
CA THR A 114 -8.79 4.58 -3.05
C THR A 114 -8.12 5.04 -1.75
N THR A 115 -8.57 6.16 -1.19
CA THR A 115 -8.06 6.72 0.07
C THR A 115 -9.18 6.84 1.10
N PRO A 116 -9.61 5.73 1.73
CA PRO A 116 -10.72 5.77 2.69
C PRO A 116 -10.33 6.31 4.06
N ILE A 117 -9.04 6.41 4.40
CA ILE A 117 -8.58 6.76 5.74
C ILE A 117 -7.49 7.83 5.68
N GLY A 118 -7.73 8.94 6.36
CA GLY A 118 -6.84 10.08 6.42
C GLY A 118 -7.09 11.10 5.31
N LEU A 119 -6.53 12.29 5.50
CA LEU A 119 -6.58 13.39 4.54
C LEU A 119 -5.24 13.50 3.83
N PRO A 120 -5.15 13.14 2.54
CA PRO A 120 -3.89 13.15 1.80
C PRO A 120 -3.20 14.51 1.84
N GLY A 121 -1.91 14.50 2.21
CA GLY A 121 -1.09 15.71 2.30
C GLY A 121 -1.41 16.62 3.49
N ALA A 122 -2.39 16.27 4.32
CA ALA A 122 -2.76 17.04 5.52
C ALA A 122 -2.12 16.44 6.77
N GLU A 123 -0.79 16.56 6.88
CA GLU A 123 -0.04 16.09 8.04
C GLU A 123 -0.58 16.70 9.34
N GLY A 124 -0.59 15.91 10.42
CA GLY A 124 -0.99 16.38 11.73
C GLY A 124 -1.48 15.28 12.65
N TYR A 125 -2.03 15.71 13.77
CA TYR A 125 -2.67 14.86 14.75
C TYR A 125 -4.13 15.30 14.92
N LYS A 126 -5.06 14.48 14.47
CA LYS A 126 -6.50 14.73 14.67
C LYS A 126 -7.23 13.40 14.76
N ASP A 127 -7.99 13.23 15.84
CA ASP A 127 -8.92 12.13 16.01
C ASP A 127 -10.24 12.41 15.28
N GLY A 128 -10.97 11.32 14.99
CA GLY A 128 -12.27 11.39 14.32
C GLY A 128 -12.50 10.17 13.43
N GLY A 129 -13.53 10.25 12.59
CA GLY A 129 -13.82 9.22 11.60
C GLY A 129 -12.70 9.07 10.57
N PRO A 130 -12.71 7.96 9.81
CA PRO A 130 -11.66 7.65 8.86
C PRO A 130 -11.33 8.80 7.91
N GLU A 131 -12.36 9.48 7.41
CA GLU A 131 -12.23 10.56 6.42
C GLU A 131 -11.76 11.92 6.97
N ILE A 132 -11.72 12.08 8.31
CA ILE A 132 -11.31 13.35 8.94
C ILE A 132 -10.07 13.21 9.83
N ALA A 133 -9.66 11.98 10.12
CA ALA A 133 -8.45 11.71 10.88
C ALA A 133 -7.22 12.28 10.16
N LYS A 134 -6.28 12.82 10.92
CA LYS A 134 -4.98 13.26 10.40
C LYS A 134 -3.87 12.44 11.02
N PHE A 135 -2.94 12.05 10.19
CA PHE A 135 -1.74 11.32 10.57
C PHE A 135 -0.49 12.12 10.21
N HIS A 136 0.64 11.71 10.77
CA HIS A 136 1.93 12.26 10.40
C HIS A 136 2.91 11.13 10.12
N PHE A 137 3.16 10.88 8.83
CA PHE A 137 4.05 9.86 8.31
C PHE A 137 3.76 8.46 8.91
N PRO A 138 2.55 7.91 8.71
CA PRO A 138 2.20 6.59 9.22
C PRO A 138 3.02 5.51 8.49
N CYS A 139 3.75 4.68 9.24
CA CYS A 139 4.61 3.65 8.65
C CYS A 139 3.98 2.26 8.68
N GLY A 140 3.03 2.04 9.57
CA GLY A 140 2.41 0.74 9.79
C GLY A 140 0.89 0.78 9.67
N VAL A 141 0.31 -0.30 9.17
CA VAL A 141 -1.12 -0.53 9.11
C VAL A 141 -1.41 -2.00 9.39
N ALA A 142 -2.42 -2.26 10.20
CA ALA A 142 -2.97 -3.58 10.43
C ALA A 142 -4.49 -3.50 10.38
N VAL A 143 -5.11 -4.50 9.79
CA VAL A 143 -6.56 -4.59 9.64
C VAL A 143 -7.03 -5.94 10.16
N ASN A 144 -8.20 -6.00 10.81
CA ASN A 144 -8.81 -7.28 11.15
C ASN A 144 -9.37 -7.98 9.90
N SER A 145 -9.72 -9.25 10.03
CA SER A 145 -10.09 -10.12 8.90
C SER A 145 -11.26 -9.59 8.06
N ASP A 146 -12.21 -8.91 8.69
CA ASP A 146 -13.41 -8.38 8.02
C ASP A 146 -13.32 -6.90 7.61
N GLY A 147 -12.20 -6.23 7.91
CA GLY A 147 -11.98 -4.83 7.52
C GLY A 147 -12.68 -3.80 8.40
N THR A 148 -13.32 -4.20 9.50
CA THR A 148 -14.09 -3.28 10.37
C THR A 148 -13.22 -2.49 11.36
N ILE A 149 -12.00 -2.97 11.64
CA ILE A 149 -11.06 -2.30 12.55
C ILE A 149 -9.69 -2.15 11.87
N VAL A 150 -9.20 -0.92 11.84
CA VAL A 150 -7.87 -0.60 11.31
C VAL A 150 -7.02 0.03 12.40
N TYR A 151 -5.81 -0.49 12.59
CA TYR A 151 -4.78 0.13 13.42
C TYR A 151 -3.72 0.77 12.55
N VAL A 152 -3.31 1.97 12.90
CA VAL A 152 -2.29 2.74 12.18
C VAL A 152 -1.17 3.09 13.14
N ALA A 153 0.06 2.69 12.81
CA ALA A 153 1.26 3.19 13.49
C ALA A 153 1.57 4.59 12.96
N ASP A 154 1.08 5.59 13.66
CA ASP A 154 1.20 7.01 13.33
C ASP A 154 2.56 7.52 13.82
N THR A 155 3.60 7.20 13.06
CA THR A 155 4.99 7.12 13.52
C THR A 155 5.54 8.46 14.00
N GLN A 156 5.33 9.52 13.26
CA GLN A 156 5.84 10.85 13.65
C GLN A 156 5.04 11.45 14.84
N ASN A 157 3.80 11.00 15.01
CA ASN A 157 3.00 11.33 16.20
C ASN A 157 3.31 10.40 17.39
N LYS A 158 4.10 9.33 17.20
CA LYS A 158 4.53 8.37 18.24
C LYS A 158 3.37 7.66 18.95
N VAL A 159 2.32 7.34 18.22
CA VAL A 159 1.11 6.69 18.74
C VAL A 159 0.59 5.61 17.80
N ILE A 160 -0.18 4.68 18.36
CA ILE A 160 -1.01 3.75 17.58
C ILE A 160 -2.43 4.30 17.58
N ARG A 161 -2.98 4.45 16.38
CA ARG A 161 -4.36 4.94 16.18
C ARG A 161 -5.26 3.76 15.83
N LYS A 162 -6.46 3.73 16.43
CA LYS A 162 -7.51 2.75 16.11
C LYS A 162 -8.66 3.46 15.42
N LEU A 163 -9.09 2.91 14.30
CA LEU A 163 -10.25 3.40 13.56
C LEU A 163 -11.28 2.26 13.41
N SER A 164 -12.54 2.59 13.61
CA SER A 164 -13.66 1.72 13.25
C SER A 164 -14.15 2.14 11.86
N ILE A 165 -14.30 1.16 10.98
CA ILE A 165 -14.78 1.35 9.60
C ILE A 165 -16.20 0.81 9.57
N GLU A 166 -17.17 1.67 9.29
CA GLU A 166 -18.58 1.30 9.16
C GLU A 166 -18.92 0.87 7.73
#